data_e342a0360205f35c7e49f127ab168b2e
#
_entry.id   e342a0360205f35c7e49f127ab168b2e
#
_cell.length_a   1.000
_cell.length_b   1.000
_cell.length_c   1.000
_cell.angle_alpha   90.00
_cell.angle_beta   90.00
_cell.angle_gamma   90.00
#
_symmetry.space_group_name_H-M   'P 1'
#
loop_
_entity.id
_entity.type
_entity.pdbx_description
1 polymer ?
#
loop_
_entity_poly.entity_id
_entity_poly.type
_entity_poly.pdbx_seq_one_letter_code
_entity_poly.pdbx_strand_id
1 'polypeptide(L)'
;LSSRSGGSCPSKSARASPRRMATGFDHNRMSLLLAVLEKRAGYTFSALDAYVNVVGGLWLDEPASDLPIALALTSALRDRPIPQGMLAIGEVGLAGEVRSVIRLEDRVREAERLGFTHCLVPASSLKGMDTSRYSIRITGVKDVVSALRAVAAAEKSAGAPER
;
A
#
# COMPACT_ATOMS: atom_id res chain seq x y z
N LEU A 1 6.49 53.97 40.00
CA LEU A 1 7.72 53.20 39.80
C LEU A 1 7.37 51.86 39.18
N SER A 2 7.71 51.78 37.98
CA SER A 2 7.20 50.88 36.95
C SER A 2 7.74 49.45 37.05
N SER A 3 6.89 48.47 37.20
CA SER A 3 7.22 47.06 37.05
C SER A 3 6.82 46.61 35.64
N ARG A 4 7.81 46.22 34.85
CA ARG A 4 7.60 45.62 33.53
C ARG A 4 7.43 44.11 33.67
N SER A 5 6.25 43.64 33.45
CA SER A 5 5.97 42.21 33.25
C SER A 5 6.48 41.77 31.88
N GLY A 6 7.53 40.96 31.87
CA GLY A 6 8.00 40.28 30.66
C GLY A 6 7.02 39.18 30.27
N GLY A 7 6.30 39.40 29.18
CA GLY A 7 5.52 38.36 28.56
C GLY A 7 6.44 37.33 27.93
N SER A 8 6.54 36.15 28.51
CA SER A 8 7.17 35.01 27.87
C SER A 8 6.27 34.53 26.74
N CYS A 9 6.75 34.65 25.51
CA CYS A 9 6.13 34.03 24.33
C CYS A 9 6.05 32.53 24.56
N PRO A 10 4.90 31.85 24.34
CA PRO A 10 4.85 30.40 24.46
C PRO A 10 5.75 29.83 23.39
N SER A 11 6.74 29.06 23.80
CA SER A 11 7.59 28.27 22.93
C SER A 11 6.71 27.40 22.08
N LYS A 12 6.86 27.52 20.75
CA LYS A 12 6.28 26.55 19.80
C LYS A 12 6.72 25.15 20.26
N SER A 13 5.80 24.35 20.75
CA SER A 13 6.08 22.96 21.08
C SER A 13 6.68 22.29 19.84
N ALA A 14 7.92 21.87 19.96
CA ALA A 14 8.57 21.08 18.93
C ALA A 14 7.68 19.83 18.72
N ARG A 15 6.98 19.76 17.59
CA ARG A 15 6.23 18.56 17.23
C ARG A 15 7.26 17.45 17.10
N ALA A 16 7.13 16.42 17.91
CA ALA A 16 7.98 15.24 17.82
C ALA A 16 7.92 14.72 16.39
N SER A 17 9.09 14.36 15.84
CA SER A 17 9.12 13.76 14.50
C SER A 17 8.26 12.50 14.47
N PRO A 18 7.47 12.29 13.41
CA PRO A 18 6.63 11.10 13.29
C PRO A 18 7.43 9.82 13.40
N ARG A 19 6.91 8.86 14.12
CA ARG A 19 7.57 7.58 14.32
C ARG A 19 7.34 6.68 13.11
N ARG A 20 8.40 6.02 12.66
CA ARG A 20 8.36 5.02 11.59
C ARG A 20 8.91 3.72 12.16
N MET A 21 8.09 2.71 12.28
CA MET A 21 8.49 1.42 12.82
C MET A 21 8.04 0.29 11.90
N ALA A 22 8.96 -0.62 11.61
CA ALA A 22 8.68 -1.83 10.85
C ALA A 22 9.18 -3.04 11.62
N THR A 23 8.36 -4.06 11.71
CA THR A 23 8.71 -5.36 12.27
C THR A 23 8.41 -6.42 11.22
N GLY A 24 9.41 -7.25 10.88
CA GLY A 24 9.29 -8.23 9.81
C GLY A 24 9.31 -7.65 8.40
N PHE A 25 9.66 -6.36 8.25
CA PHE A 25 9.79 -5.66 6.99
C PHE A 25 10.89 -4.60 7.09
N ASP A 26 11.58 -4.32 5.99
CA ASP A 26 12.67 -3.36 5.97
C ASP A 26 12.19 -1.91 6.20
N HIS A 27 12.82 -1.22 7.14
CA HIS A 27 12.45 0.14 7.54
C HIS A 27 12.67 1.16 6.40
N ASN A 28 13.77 1.03 5.64
CA ASN A 28 14.07 1.94 4.56
C ASN A 28 13.06 1.76 3.42
N ARG A 29 12.67 0.51 3.16
CA ARG A 29 11.65 0.19 2.16
C ARG A 29 10.28 0.74 2.56
N MET A 30 9.89 0.62 3.83
CA MET A 30 8.67 1.27 4.34
C MET A 30 8.72 2.79 4.14
N SER A 31 9.83 3.42 4.48
CA SER A 31 10.00 4.88 4.33
C SER A 31 9.91 5.31 2.86
N LEU A 32 10.45 4.50 1.94
CA LEU A 32 10.35 4.71 0.51
C LEU A 32 8.90 4.63 0.03
N LEU A 33 8.15 3.60 0.45
CA LEU A 33 6.74 3.44 0.08
C LEU A 33 5.90 4.61 0.57
N LEU A 34 6.13 5.09 1.80
CA LEU A 34 5.45 6.27 2.34
C LEU A 34 5.75 7.52 1.49
N ALA A 35 7.02 7.75 1.13
CA ALA A 35 7.42 8.87 0.30
C ALA A 35 6.79 8.80 -1.11
N VAL A 36 6.71 7.62 -1.71
CA VAL A 36 6.03 7.39 -2.99
C VAL A 36 4.54 7.70 -2.89
N LEU A 37 3.87 7.22 -1.85
CA LEU A 37 2.45 7.46 -1.62
C LEU A 37 2.17 8.96 -1.42
N GLU A 38 3.02 9.68 -0.69
CA GLU A 38 2.91 11.14 -0.54
C GLU A 38 3.09 11.86 -1.88
N LYS A 39 4.17 11.55 -2.58
CA LYS A 39 4.56 12.26 -3.80
C LYS A 39 3.64 11.96 -4.99
N ARG A 40 3.16 10.72 -5.13
CA ARG A 40 2.45 10.23 -6.32
C ARG A 40 0.95 10.08 -6.12
N ALA A 41 0.53 9.68 -4.93
CA ALA A 41 -0.88 9.46 -4.64
C ALA A 41 -1.53 10.60 -3.83
N GLY A 42 -0.74 11.60 -3.41
CA GLY A 42 -1.24 12.79 -2.71
C GLY A 42 -1.68 12.56 -1.27
N TYR A 43 -1.25 11.44 -0.66
CA TYR A 43 -1.51 11.17 0.75
C TYR A 43 -0.50 11.89 1.64
N THR A 44 -0.91 12.29 2.84
CA THR A 44 -0.04 12.97 3.80
C THR A 44 0.27 12.05 4.97
N PHE A 45 1.50 11.51 5.01
CA PHE A 45 2.02 10.71 6.12
C PHE A 45 3.01 11.49 6.99
N SER A 46 3.43 12.66 6.56
CA SER A 46 4.51 13.45 7.18
C SER A 46 4.23 13.90 8.61
N ALA A 47 2.95 13.91 9.03
CA ALA A 47 2.54 14.27 10.40
C ALA A 47 2.01 13.06 11.20
N LEU A 48 2.06 11.85 10.66
CA LEU A 48 1.45 10.66 11.25
C LEU A 48 2.50 9.61 11.57
N ASP A 49 2.34 8.95 12.70
CA ASP A 49 3.08 7.74 13.02
C ASP A 49 2.65 6.61 12.08
N ALA A 50 3.61 5.83 11.60
CA ALA A 50 3.36 4.68 10.75
C ALA A 50 4.05 3.43 11.30
N TYR A 51 3.27 2.38 11.45
CA TYR A 51 3.71 1.09 11.96
C TYR A 51 3.36 -0.01 10.97
N VAL A 52 4.36 -0.78 10.57
CA VAL A 52 4.17 -2.01 9.77
C VAL A 52 4.62 -3.20 10.63
N ASN A 53 3.73 -4.14 10.84
CA ASN A 53 4.03 -5.35 11.58
C ASN A 53 3.62 -6.58 10.77
N VAL A 54 4.59 -7.40 10.39
CA VAL A 54 4.37 -8.69 9.75
C VAL A 54 4.17 -9.74 10.84
N VAL A 55 2.96 -10.26 10.92
CA VAL A 55 2.61 -11.27 11.94
C VAL A 55 3.23 -12.62 11.63
N GLY A 56 3.36 -13.47 12.65
CA GLY A 56 3.89 -14.83 12.49
C GLY A 56 5.42 -14.92 12.51
N GLY A 57 6.13 -13.86 12.87
CA GLY A 57 7.60 -13.84 12.94
C GLY A 57 8.30 -13.97 11.59
N LEU A 58 7.58 -13.73 10.50
CA LEU A 58 8.12 -13.76 9.14
C LEU A 58 8.86 -12.46 8.84
N TRP A 59 9.89 -12.59 7.98
CA TRP A 59 10.58 -11.45 7.38
C TRP A 59 10.24 -11.35 5.90
N LEU A 60 9.66 -10.22 5.49
CA LEU A 60 9.32 -9.93 4.09
C LEU A 60 10.45 -9.12 3.45
N ASP A 61 11.30 -9.77 2.68
CA ASP A 61 12.32 -9.16 1.84
C ASP A 61 11.99 -9.27 0.33
N GLU A 62 10.86 -9.88 0.01
CA GLU A 62 10.36 -10.09 -1.35
C GLU A 62 9.82 -8.78 -1.94
N PRO A 63 10.41 -8.27 -3.05
CA PRO A 63 9.96 -7.03 -3.69
C PRO A 63 8.49 -7.04 -4.11
N ALA A 64 7.95 -8.22 -4.42
CA ALA A 64 6.53 -8.40 -4.76
C ALA A 64 5.57 -7.96 -3.65
N SER A 65 6.04 -7.78 -2.41
CA SER A 65 5.26 -7.36 -1.25
C SER A 65 5.07 -5.84 -1.15
N ASP A 66 5.75 -5.04 -1.97
CA ASP A 66 5.65 -3.58 -1.91
C ASP A 66 4.26 -3.06 -2.18
N LEU A 67 3.65 -3.54 -3.26
CA LEU A 67 2.33 -3.09 -3.65
C LEU A 67 1.27 -3.40 -2.58
N PRO A 68 1.16 -4.64 -2.05
CA PRO A 68 0.21 -4.91 -0.96
C PRO A 68 0.48 -4.09 0.29
N ILE A 69 1.74 -3.81 0.66
CA ILE A 69 2.06 -2.96 1.81
C ILE A 69 1.66 -1.50 1.55
N ALA A 70 1.92 -0.97 0.36
CA ALA A 70 1.48 0.38 -0.01
C ALA A 70 -0.05 0.52 0.05
N LEU A 71 -0.79 -0.49 -0.42
CA LEU A 71 -2.25 -0.54 -0.33
C LEU A 71 -2.72 -0.64 1.12
N ALA A 72 -2.07 -1.45 1.96
CA ALA A 72 -2.40 -1.59 3.38
C ALA A 72 -2.17 -0.29 4.15
N LEU A 73 -1.06 0.42 3.91
CA LEU A 73 -0.78 1.74 4.50
C LEU A 73 -1.84 2.76 4.12
N THR A 74 -2.26 2.77 2.86
CA THR A 74 -3.31 3.68 2.38
C THR A 74 -4.68 3.33 2.93
N SER A 75 -4.99 2.03 3.02
CA SER A 75 -6.21 1.50 3.62
C SER A 75 -6.35 1.96 5.09
N ALA A 76 -5.27 1.80 5.86
CA ALA A 76 -5.23 2.25 7.25
C ALA A 76 -5.40 3.78 7.38
N LEU A 77 -4.73 4.56 6.51
CA LEU A 77 -4.85 6.02 6.52
C LEU A 77 -6.28 6.50 6.22
N ARG A 78 -6.96 5.81 5.31
CA ARG A 78 -8.33 6.16 4.87
C ARG A 78 -9.42 5.57 5.74
N ASP A 79 -9.06 4.71 6.69
CA ASP A 79 -9.99 3.90 7.47
C ASP A 79 -11.01 3.15 6.56
N ARG A 80 -10.48 2.57 5.48
CA ARG A 80 -11.25 1.79 4.51
C ARG A 80 -10.55 0.46 4.22
N PRO A 81 -11.16 -0.67 4.61
CA PRO A 81 -10.56 -1.97 4.41
C PRO A 81 -10.47 -2.32 2.91
N ILE A 82 -9.40 -3.04 2.56
CA ILE A 82 -9.28 -3.64 1.23
C ILE A 82 -10.39 -4.69 1.07
N PRO A 83 -11.09 -4.74 -0.10
CA PRO A 83 -12.13 -5.72 -0.32
C PRO A 83 -11.67 -7.15 -0.06
N GLN A 84 -12.52 -7.93 0.61
CA GLN A 84 -12.22 -9.32 0.92
C GLN A 84 -11.98 -10.13 -0.37
N GLY A 85 -11.03 -11.04 -0.33
CA GLY A 85 -10.65 -11.85 -1.48
C GLY A 85 -9.77 -11.11 -2.50
N MET A 86 -9.37 -9.87 -2.24
CA MET A 86 -8.44 -9.14 -3.09
C MET A 86 -6.99 -9.37 -2.64
N LEU A 87 -6.12 -9.61 -3.59
CA LEU A 87 -4.67 -9.74 -3.44
C LEU A 87 -3.97 -8.75 -4.38
N ALA A 88 -2.79 -8.30 -4.01
CA ALA A 88 -1.93 -7.51 -4.87
C ALA A 88 -0.52 -8.10 -4.91
N ILE A 89 0.13 -8.02 -6.06
CA ILE A 89 1.48 -8.50 -6.30
C ILE A 89 2.21 -7.47 -7.15
N GLY A 90 3.35 -6.96 -6.69
CA GLY A 90 4.15 -6.02 -7.48
C GLY A 90 5.23 -5.34 -6.66
N GLU A 91 6.35 -5.06 -7.31
CA GLU A 91 7.38 -4.17 -6.77
C GLU A 91 7.01 -2.72 -7.08
N VAL A 92 7.25 -1.80 -6.14
CA VAL A 92 6.99 -0.37 -6.33
C VAL A 92 8.30 0.37 -6.49
N GLY A 93 8.45 1.05 -7.63
CA GLY A 93 9.61 1.91 -7.89
C GLY A 93 9.45 3.33 -7.37
N LEU A 94 10.55 4.10 -7.39
CA LEU A 94 10.62 5.47 -6.86
C LEU A 94 9.69 6.46 -7.56
N ALA A 95 9.36 6.22 -8.82
CA ALA A 95 8.40 7.03 -9.57
C ALA A 95 6.94 6.61 -9.32
N GLY A 96 6.71 5.59 -8.47
CA GLY A 96 5.39 5.02 -8.20
C GLY A 96 4.94 3.98 -9.21
N GLU A 97 5.81 3.61 -10.15
CA GLU A 97 5.54 2.55 -11.12
C GLU A 97 5.47 1.18 -10.44
N VAL A 98 4.60 0.33 -10.93
CA VAL A 98 4.51 -1.08 -10.50
C VAL A 98 5.28 -1.94 -11.49
N ARG A 99 6.34 -2.57 -10.99
CA ARG A 99 7.28 -3.37 -11.75
C ARG A 99 6.91 -4.85 -11.73
N SER A 100 7.28 -5.53 -12.80
CA SER A 100 7.13 -6.98 -12.91
C SER A 100 7.91 -7.72 -11.84
N VAL A 101 7.37 -8.86 -11.44
CA VAL A 101 7.99 -9.75 -10.45
C VAL A 101 8.22 -11.12 -11.09
N ILE A 102 9.20 -11.83 -10.58
CA ILE A 102 9.50 -13.19 -11.04
C ILE A 102 8.39 -14.16 -10.65
N ARG A 103 8.14 -15.16 -11.50
CA ARG A 103 7.18 -16.26 -11.27
C ARG A 103 5.75 -15.76 -10.97
N LEU A 104 5.31 -14.70 -11.67
CA LEU A 104 3.98 -14.15 -11.45
C LEU A 104 2.86 -15.19 -11.64
N GLU A 105 2.95 -16.02 -12.69
CA GLU A 105 1.92 -17.05 -12.97
C GLU A 105 1.78 -18.06 -11.83
N ASP A 106 2.91 -18.49 -11.22
CA ASP A 106 2.88 -19.39 -10.07
C ASP A 106 2.21 -18.73 -8.87
N ARG A 107 2.48 -17.44 -8.66
CA ARG A 107 1.87 -16.65 -7.57
C ARG A 107 0.36 -16.48 -7.76
N VAL A 108 -0.08 -16.21 -8.98
CA VAL A 108 -1.50 -16.08 -9.30
C VAL A 108 -2.22 -17.42 -9.15
N ARG A 109 -1.60 -18.53 -9.59
CA ARG A 109 -2.14 -19.89 -9.40
C ARG A 109 -2.29 -20.23 -7.92
N GLU A 110 -1.30 -19.88 -7.11
CA GLU A 110 -1.37 -20.09 -5.66
C GLU A 110 -2.45 -19.22 -5.01
N ALA A 111 -2.59 -17.96 -5.43
CA ALA A 111 -3.65 -17.08 -4.97
C ALA A 111 -5.05 -17.65 -5.26
N GLU A 112 -5.24 -18.18 -6.48
CA GLU A 112 -6.48 -18.86 -6.87
C GLU A 112 -6.73 -20.09 -5.99
N ARG A 113 -5.71 -20.93 -5.77
CA ARG A 113 -5.80 -22.11 -4.90
C ARG A 113 -6.17 -21.75 -3.46
N LEU A 114 -5.70 -20.62 -2.95
CA LEU A 114 -6.01 -20.10 -1.61
C LEU A 114 -7.39 -19.45 -1.52
N GLY A 115 -8.13 -19.35 -2.62
CA GLY A 115 -9.50 -18.83 -2.65
C GLY A 115 -9.60 -17.30 -2.83
N PHE A 116 -8.53 -16.64 -3.24
CA PHE A 116 -8.62 -15.23 -3.65
C PHE A 116 -9.44 -15.14 -4.95
N THR A 117 -10.23 -14.07 -5.05
CA THR A 117 -11.15 -13.84 -6.18
C THR A 117 -10.68 -12.74 -7.11
N HIS A 118 -9.78 -11.86 -6.65
CA HIS A 118 -9.28 -10.74 -7.43
C HIS A 118 -7.79 -10.51 -7.14
N CYS A 119 -6.98 -10.41 -8.19
CA CYS A 119 -5.54 -10.18 -8.09
C CYS A 119 -5.13 -8.94 -8.90
N LEU A 120 -4.48 -7.98 -8.24
CA LEU A 120 -3.82 -6.84 -8.89
C LEU A 120 -2.37 -7.25 -9.21
N VAL A 121 -1.98 -7.10 -10.46
CA VAL A 121 -0.66 -7.49 -10.95
C VAL A 121 -0.02 -6.37 -11.78
N PRO A 122 1.31 -6.38 -11.97
CA PRO A 122 1.94 -5.41 -12.87
C PRO A 122 1.38 -5.52 -14.29
N ALA A 123 0.92 -4.41 -14.86
CA ALA A 123 0.36 -4.38 -16.21
C ALA A 123 1.36 -4.86 -17.29
N SER A 124 2.65 -4.60 -17.07
CA SER A 124 3.72 -5.07 -17.95
C SER A 124 3.81 -6.60 -18.02
N SER A 125 3.44 -7.30 -16.96
CA SER A 125 3.50 -8.76 -16.88
C SER A 125 2.33 -9.45 -17.59
N LEU A 126 1.26 -8.73 -17.90
CA LEU A 126 0.11 -9.29 -18.64
C LEU A 126 0.42 -9.56 -20.12
N LYS A 127 1.46 -8.90 -20.64
CA LYS A 127 1.92 -9.18 -22.02
C LYS A 127 2.55 -10.55 -22.07
N GLY A 128 1.82 -11.53 -22.61
CA GLY A 128 2.26 -12.92 -22.71
C GLY A 128 1.68 -13.86 -21.65
N MET A 129 0.88 -13.34 -20.72
CA MET A 129 0.14 -14.15 -19.77
C MET A 129 -1.28 -14.42 -20.29
N ASP A 130 -1.63 -15.69 -20.41
CA ASP A 130 -3.00 -16.09 -20.78
C ASP A 130 -3.89 -16.06 -19.53
N THR A 131 -4.57 -14.93 -19.34
CA THR A 131 -5.43 -14.72 -18.17
C THR A 131 -6.71 -15.58 -18.21
N SER A 132 -7.10 -16.11 -19.36
CA SER A 132 -8.29 -16.98 -19.49
C SER A 132 -8.14 -18.32 -18.79
N ARG A 133 -6.92 -18.70 -18.44
CA ARG A 133 -6.60 -19.95 -17.73
C ARG A 133 -6.90 -19.90 -16.23
N TYR A 134 -7.27 -18.74 -15.71
CA TYR A 134 -7.52 -18.53 -14.28
C TYR A 134 -8.97 -18.12 -14.04
N SER A 135 -9.58 -18.61 -12.98
CA SER A 135 -10.91 -18.21 -12.54
C SER A 135 -10.87 -16.92 -11.69
N ILE A 136 -9.71 -16.61 -11.09
CA ILE A 136 -9.47 -15.37 -10.38
C ILE A 136 -9.45 -14.19 -11.36
N ARG A 137 -10.12 -13.09 -11.00
CA ARG A 137 -10.05 -11.84 -11.78
C ARG A 137 -8.65 -11.25 -11.67
N ILE A 138 -8.00 -11.02 -12.81
CA ILE A 138 -6.67 -10.41 -12.87
C ILE A 138 -6.80 -9.01 -13.45
N THR A 139 -6.30 -8.01 -12.72
CA THR A 139 -6.28 -6.60 -13.13
C THR A 139 -4.86 -6.09 -13.19
N GLY A 140 -4.43 -5.64 -14.37
CA GLY A 140 -3.11 -5.03 -14.56
C GLY A 140 -3.09 -3.58 -14.07
N VAL A 141 -2.11 -3.25 -13.25
CA VAL A 141 -1.86 -1.89 -12.75
C VAL A 141 -0.47 -1.43 -13.14
N LYS A 142 -0.34 -0.18 -13.59
CA LYS A 142 0.94 0.36 -14.05
C LYS A 142 1.68 1.15 -12.97
N ASP A 143 0.95 1.68 -12.01
CA ASP A 143 1.45 2.51 -10.91
C ASP A 143 0.58 2.38 -9.66
N VAL A 144 1.05 2.90 -8.54
CA VAL A 144 0.32 2.87 -7.26
C VAL A 144 -1.02 3.59 -7.33
N VAL A 145 -1.14 4.64 -8.15
CA VAL A 145 -2.39 5.39 -8.30
C VAL A 145 -3.44 4.54 -9.01
N SER A 146 -3.07 3.84 -10.08
CA SER A 146 -3.98 2.92 -10.78
C SER A 146 -4.39 1.73 -9.90
N ALA A 147 -3.48 1.23 -9.05
CA ALA A 147 -3.80 0.20 -8.07
C ALA A 147 -4.83 0.69 -7.04
N LEU A 148 -4.65 1.88 -6.49
CA LEU A 148 -5.60 2.48 -5.54
C LEU A 148 -6.98 2.73 -6.17
N ARG A 149 -7.02 3.14 -7.44
CA ARG A 149 -8.28 3.27 -8.20
C ARG A 149 -8.98 1.91 -8.38
N ALA A 150 -8.21 0.85 -8.66
CA ALA A 150 -8.76 -0.50 -8.80
C ALA A 150 -9.36 -1.00 -7.49
N VAL A 151 -8.71 -0.74 -6.35
CA VAL A 151 -9.26 -1.04 -5.00
C VAL A 151 -10.56 -0.27 -4.78
N ALA A 152 -10.58 1.04 -5.03
CA ALA A 152 -11.76 1.87 -4.84
C ALA A 152 -12.94 1.47 -5.75
N ALA A 153 -12.67 0.98 -6.95
CA ALA A 153 -13.70 0.45 -7.85
C ALA A 153 -14.29 -0.86 -7.31
N ALA A 154 -13.46 -1.74 -6.77
CA ALA A 154 -13.91 -3.00 -6.17
C ALA A 154 -14.71 -2.77 -4.87
N GLU A 155 -14.34 -1.77 -4.05
CA GLU A 155 -15.12 -1.37 -2.87
C GLU A 155 -16.57 -1.01 -3.24
N LYS A 156 -16.74 -0.22 -4.31
CA LYS A 156 -18.07 0.20 -4.80
C LYS A 156 -18.90 -0.99 -5.30
N SER A 157 -18.26 -1.96 -5.93
CA SER A 157 -18.94 -3.16 -6.42
C SER A 157 -19.36 -4.10 -5.29
N ALA A 158 -18.59 -4.18 -4.21
CA ALA A 158 -18.88 -5.00 -3.04
C ALA A 158 -19.99 -4.38 -2.14
N GLY A 159 -20.16 -3.05 -2.18
CA GLY A 159 -21.14 -2.31 -1.39
C GLY A 159 -22.51 -2.12 -2.08
N ALA A 160 -22.67 -2.59 -3.32
CA ALA A 160 -23.97 -2.56 -3.98
C ALA A 160 -24.84 -3.72 -3.47
N PRO A 161 -26.02 -3.47 -2.87
CA PRO A 161 -26.92 -4.55 -2.48
C PRO A 161 -27.37 -5.30 -3.74
N GLU A 162 -27.25 -6.63 -3.70
CA GLU A 162 -27.92 -7.49 -4.69
C GLU A 162 -29.42 -7.15 -4.68
N ARG A 163 -29.91 -6.69 -5.81
CA ARG A 163 -31.33 -6.46 -6.05
C ARG A 163 -31.96 -7.73 -6.59
#